data_820ec23dab29c3165305e6174ea8f54c
#
_entry.id   820ec23dab29c3165305e6174ea8f54c
#
_cell.length_a   1.000
_cell.length_b   1.000
_cell.length_c   1.000
_cell.angle_alpha   90.00
_cell.angle_beta   90.00
_cell.angle_gamma   90.00
#
_symmetry.space_group_name_H-M   'P 1'
#
loop_
_entity.id
_entity.type
_entity.pdbx_description
1 polymer ?
#
loop_
_entity_poly.entity_id
_entity_poly.type
_entity_poly.pdbx_seq_one_letter_code
_entity_poly.pdbx_strand_id
1 'polypeptide(L)'
;MRCPFCGDNETKVIDSRLVAEGSQVRRRRECQREECRERFTTFEAPELVMPRLIKNNGSRQPFDEDKLRSGLLRALEKRPVSIETIEATVDRIKHELRATGERELPTQVVGELVMDALRELDDVAYVRF
;
A
#
# COMPACT_ATOMS: atom_id res chain seq x y z
N MET A 1 -2.12 13.04 22.48
CA MET A 1 -3.22 13.03 21.50
C MET A 1 -4.38 13.86 21.99
N ARG A 2 -5.01 14.63 21.13
CA ARG A 2 -6.10 15.51 21.51
C ARG A 2 -7.36 14.74 21.91
N CYS A 3 -7.98 15.14 23.03
CA CYS A 3 -9.23 14.54 23.48
C CYS A 3 -10.38 14.88 22.51
N PRO A 4 -11.13 13.87 22.00
CA PRO A 4 -12.23 14.14 21.08
C PRO A 4 -13.47 14.76 21.74
N PHE A 5 -13.53 14.76 23.07
CA PHE A 5 -14.68 15.30 23.81
C PHE A 5 -14.48 16.74 24.21
N CYS A 6 -13.31 17.12 24.73
CA CYS A 6 -13.08 18.49 25.21
C CYS A 6 -12.02 19.27 24.43
N GLY A 7 -11.23 18.58 23.58
CA GLY A 7 -10.20 19.22 22.78
C GLY A 7 -8.87 19.49 23.50
N ASP A 8 -8.73 19.08 24.75
CA ASP A 8 -7.48 19.22 25.48
C ASP A 8 -6.41 18.30 24.92
N ASN A 9 -5.15 18.76 24.89
CA ASN A 9 -4.03 17.99 24.38
C ASN A 9 -3.46 17.00 25.39
N GLU A 10 -3.81 17.13 26.66
CA GLU A 10 -3.29 16.28 27.74
C GLU A 10 -4.11 15.00 27.87
N THR A 11 -3.67 13.96 27.17
CA THR A 11 -4.24 12.62 27.27
C THR A 11 -3.12 11.63 27.49
N LYS A 12 -3.44 10.49 28.13
CA LYS A 12 -2.46 9.41 28.33
C LYS A 12 -3.03 8.07 27.91
N VAL A 13 -2.15 7.16 27.54
CA VAL A 13 -2.49 5.76 27.24
C VAL A 13 -2.56 5.00 28.55
N ILE A 14 -3.68 4.35 28.82
CA ILE A 14 -3.89 3.54 30.02
C ILE A 14 -3.86 2.03 29.73
N ASP A 15 -4.03 1.62 28.48
CA ASP A 15 -3.93 0.22 28.08
C ASP A 15 -3.58 0.15 26.58
N SER A 16 -2.81 -0.86 26.21
CA SER A 16 -2.45 -1.14 24.82
C SER A 16 -2.52 -2.64 24.56
N ARG A 17 -3.14 -3.04 23.46
CA ARG A 17 -3.27 -4.44 23.07
C ARG A 17 -3.08 -4.62 21.59
N LEU A 18 -2.45 -5.73 21.19
CA LEU A 18 -2.43 -6.15 19.81
C LEU A 18 -3.79 -6.75 19.45
N VAL A 19 -4.33 -6.34 18.32
CA VAL A 19 -5.60 -6.85 17.78
C VAL A 19 -5.41 -7.19 16.29
N ALA A 20 -6.44 -7.78 15.68
CA ALA A 20 -6.38 -8.19 14.27
C ALA A 20 -5.13 -9.03 13.98
N GLU A 21 -4.90 -10.05 14.79
CA GLU A 21 -3.78 -11.00 14.67
C GLU A 21 -2.40 -10.31 14.68
N GLY A 22 -2.28 -9.23 15.44
CA GLY A 22 -1.04 -8.46 15.58
C GLY A 22 -0.85 -7.36 14.56
N SER A 23 -1.79 -7.17 13.63
CA SER A 23 -1.65 -6.17 12.57
C SER A 23 -2.04 -4.76 13.00
N GLN A 24 -2.70 -4.62 14.15
CA GLN A 24 -3.12 -3.34 14.69
C GLN A 24 -2.85 -3.26 16.18
N VAL A 25 -2.69 -2.03 16.69
CA VAL A 25 -2.59 -1.75 18.12
C VAL A 25 -3.85 -1.01 18.55
N ARG A 26 -4.57 -1.56 19.52
CA ARG A 26 -5.70 -0.90 20.16
C ARG A 26 -5.19 -0.22 21.42
N ARG A 27 -5.41 1.10 21.53
CA ARG A 27 -5.00 1.85 22.71
C ARG A 27 -6.23 2.45 23.40
N ARG A 28 -6.31 2.26 24.70
CA ARG A 28 -7.29 2.92 25.53
C ARG A 28 -6.63 4.17 26.11
N ARG A 29 -7.26 5.33 25.93
CA ARG A 29 -6.71 6.61 26.34
C ARG A 29 -7.66 7.31 27.30
N GLU A 30 -7.10 8.20 28.14
CA GLU A 30 -7.87 8.95 29.12
C GLU A 30 -7.46 10.41 29.06
N CYS A 31 -8.44 11.31 28.98
CA CYS A 31 -8.20 12.74 29.09
C CYS A 31 -7.72 13.08 30.52
N GLN A 32 -6.69 13.91 30.65
CA GLN A 32 -6.15 14.29 31.93
C GLN A 32 -6.78 15.56 32.52
N ARG A 33 -7.65 16.20 31.76
CA ARG A 33 -8.37 17.39 32.24
C ARG A 33 -9.42 16.98 33.27
N GLU A 34 -9.38 17.61 34.45
CA GLU A 34 -10.24 17.26 35.59
C GLU A 34 -11.75 17.30 35.24
N GLU A 35 -12.16 18.29 34.47
CA GLU A 35 -13.57 18.48 34.08
C GLU A 35 -14.03 17.48 33.01
N CYS A 36 -13.12 16.76 32.39
CA CYS A 36 -13.43 15.82 31.32
C CYS A 36 -13.26 14.36 31.76
N ARG A 37 -12.02 13.91 31.92
CA ARG A 37 -11.65 12.55 32.32
C ARG A 37 -12.27 11.45 31.44
N GLU A 38 -12.77 11.80 30.25
CA GLU A 38 -13.35 10.84 29.35
C GLU A 38 -12.30 9.87 28.80
N ARG A 39 -12.72 8.64 28.61
CA ARG A 39 -11.90 7.59 28.00
C ARG A 39 -12.35 7.36 26.56
N PHE A 40 -11.38 7.11 25.70
CA PHE A 40 -11.65 6.83 24.29
C PHE A 40 -10.66 5.81 23.75
N THR A 41 -11.05 5.14 22.69
CA THR A 41 -10.22 4.10 22.06
C THR A 41 -9.65 4.63 20.75
N THR A 42 -8.37 4.35 20.53
CA THR A 42 -7.70 4.64 19.25
C THR A 42 -7.08 3.36 18.71
N PHE A 43 -6.89 3.33 17.41
CA PHE A 43 -6.22 2.22 16.73
C PHE A 43 -5.05 2.75 15.93
N GLU A 44 -3.98 1.98 15.95
CA GLU A 44 -2.81 2.24 15.11
C GLU A 44 -2.68 1.07 14.14
N ALA A 45 -2.64 1.37 12.87
CA ALA A 45 -2.48 0.37 11.81
C ALA A 45 -1.47 0.90 10.79
N PRO A 46 -0.70 0.02 10.12
CA PRO A 46 0.16 0.47 9.05
C PRO A 46 -0.66 1.04 7.90
N GLU A 47 -0.20 2.12 7.31
CA GLU A 47 -0.82 2.70 6.13
C GLU A 47 -0.34 1.92 4.90
N LEU A 48 -1.20 1.05 4.36
CA LEU A 48 -0.92 0.26 3.17
C LEU A 48 -1.65 0.84 1.97
N VAL A 49 -1.31 2.08 1.61
CA VAL A 49 -1.93 2.77 0.49
C VAL A 49 -1.08 2.56 -0.76
N MET A 50 -1.71 2.13 -1.86
CA MET A 50 -1.07 2.09 -3.16
C MET A 50 -0.89 3.52 -3.67
N PRO A 51 0.30 3.88 -4.20
CA PRO A 51 0.52 5.22 -4.73
C PRO A 51 -0.37 5.50 -5.93
N ARG A 52 -0.75 6.76 -6.10
CA ARG A 52 -1.36 7.24 -7.33
C ARG A 52 -0.29 7.37 -8.40
N LEU A 53 -0.66 7.17 -9.65
CA LEU A 53 0.25 7.29 -10.77
C LEU A 53 0.08 8.65 -11.45
N ILE A 54 1.21 9.30 -11.74
CA ILE A 54 1.25 10.56 -12.46
C ILE A 54 1.64 10.26 -13.91
N LYS A 55 0.74 10.55 -14.83
CA LYS A 55 0.98 10.39 -16.27
C LYS A 55 1.90 11.49 -16.80
N ASN A 56 2.47 11.26 -17.99
CA ASN A 56 3.34 12.24 -18.65
C ASN A 56 2.67 13.61 -18.87
N ASN A 57 1.33 13.64 -19.01
CA ASN A 57 0.55 14.88 -19.15
C ASN A 57 0.23 15.57 -17.82
N GLY A 58 0.75 15.04 -16.71
CA GLY A 58 0.54 15.57 -15.37
C GLY A 58 -0.74 15.10 -14.68
N SER A 59 -1.61 14.36 -15.37
CA SER A 59 -2.83 13.85 -14.76
C SER A 59 -2.53 12.70 -13.79
N ARG A 60 -3.32 12.61 -12.72
CA ARG A 60 -3.19 11.58 -11.69
C ARG A 60 -4.31 10.57 -11.82
N GLN A 61 -3.96 9.30 -11.64
CA GLN A 61 -4.94 8.22 -11.64
C GLN A 61 -4.56 7.18 -10.58
N PRO A 62 -5.54 6.43 -10.05
CA PRO A 62 -5.23 5.36 -9.10
C PRO A 62 -4.47 4.24 -9.81
N PHE A 63 -3.67 3.50 -9.04
CA PHE A 63 -3.03 2.29 -9.54
C PHE A 63 -4.12 1.25 -9.88
N ASP A 64 -4.04 0.68 -11.09
CA ASP A 64 -4.98 -0.32 -11.57
C ASP A 64 -4.29 -1.67 -11.69
N GLU A 65 -4.57 -2.56 -10.74
CA GLU A 65 -3.98 -3.91 -10.68
C GLU A 65 -4.39 -4.75 -11.89
N ASP A 66 -5.63 -4.63 -12.34
CA ASP A 66 -6.13 -5.40 -13.48
C ASP A 66 -5.42 -5.00 -14.77
N LYS A 67 -5.11 -3.73 -14.91
CA LYS A 67 -4.36 -3.22 -16.05
C LYS A 67 -2.93 -3.77 -16.05
N LEU A 68 -2.29 -3.82 -14.89
CA LEU A 68 -0.97 -4.42 -14.72
C LEU A 68 -1.00 -5.91 -15.10
N ARG A 69 -1.95 -6.65 -14.56
CA ARG A 69 -2.12 -8.07 -14.83
C ARG A 69 -2.36 -8.34 -16.32
N SER A 70 -3.24 -7.56 -16.94
CA SER A 70 -3.54 -7.68 -18.38
C SER A 70 -2.31 -7.45 -19.24
N GLY A 71 -1.49 -6.46 -18.88
CA GLY A 71 -0.24 -6.17 -19.59
C GLY A 71 0.75 -7.33 -19.50
N LEU A 72 0.90 -7.91 -18.31
CA LEU A 72 1.76 -9.08 -18.11
C LEU A 72 1.25 -10.30 -18.87
N LEU A 73 -0.05 -10.59 -18.80
CA LEU A 73 -0.66 -11.71 -19.51
C LEU A 73 -0.47 -11.59 -21.03
N ARG A 74 -0.64 -10.40 -21.56
CA ARG A 74 -0.45 -10.14 -22.99
C ARG A 74 1.01 -10.34 -23.41
N ALA A 75 1.96 -9.83 -22.62
CA ALA A 75 3.38 -9.99 -22.93
C ALA A 75 3.85 -11.44 -22.83
N LEU A 76 3.27 -12.20 -21.91
CA LEU A 76 3.63 -13.59 -21.64
C LEU A 76 2.75 -14.61 -22.40
N GLU A 77 1.88 -14.14 -23.29
CA GLU A 77 1.00 -15.00 -24.09
C GLU A 77 1.83 -16.02 -24.88
N LYS A 78 1.44 -17.29 -24.77
CA LYS A 78 2.11 -18.44 -25.41
C LYS A 78 3.56 -18.65 -24.96
N ARG A 79 3.95 -18.07 -23.82
CA ARG A 79 5.26 -18.32 -23.21
C ARG A 79 5.12 -19.30 -22.05
N PRO A 80 6.18 -20.07 -21.73
CA PRO A 80 6.12 -21.10 -20.69
C PRO A 80 6.23 -20.51 -19.27
N VAL A 81 5.31 -19.62 -18.92
CA VAL A 81 5.24 -18.99 -17.60
C VAL A 81 3.88 -19.30 -17.01
N SER A 82 3.87 -19.85 -15.80
CA SER A 82 2.64 -20.24 -15.11
C SER A 82 1.85 -19.03 -14.60
N ILE A 83 0.55 -19.22 -14.41
CA ILE A 83 -0.32 -18.20 -13.82
C ILE A 83 0.14 -17.86 -12.41
N GLU A 84 0.58 -18.86 -11.63
CA GLU A 84 1.09 -18.66 -10.28
C GLU A 84 2.32 -17.73 -10.27
N THR A 85 3.20 -17.88 -11.24
CA THR A 85 4.37 -17.01 -11.39
C THR A 85 3.95 -15.59 -11.75
N ILE A 86 2.96 -15.43 -12.62
CA ILE A 86 2.41 -14.12 -13.00
C ILE A 86 1.80 -13.43 -11.78
N GLU A 87 1.00 -14.14 -10.99
CA GLU A 87 0.39 -13.59 -9.77
C GLU A 87 1.45 -13.20 -8.73
N ALA A 88 2.48 -14.03 -8.55
CA ALA A 88 3.59 -13.70 -7.66
C ALA A 88 4.32 -12.44 -8.13
N THR A 89 4.47 -12.23 -9.43
CA THR A 89 5.09 -11.04 -10.01
C THR A 89 4.24 -9.80 -9.77
N VAL A 90 2.92 -9.90 -9.93
CA VAL A 90 1.99 -8.80 -9.62
C VAL A 90 2.12 -8.41 -8.15
N ASP A 91 2.12 -9.39 -7.25
CA ASP A 91 2.25 -9.14 -5.81
C ASP A 91 3.59 -8.50 -5.47
N ARG A 92 4.68 -8.93 -6.09
CA ARG A 92 6.00 -8.35 -5.89
C ARG A 92 6.04 -6.88 -6.32
N ILE A 93 5.49 -6.56 -7.48
CA ILE A 93 5.43 -5.19 -7.99
C ILE A 93 4.61 -4.30 -7.05
N LYS A 94 3.46 -4.80 -6.61
CA LYS A 94 2.63 -4.07 -5.63
C LYS A 94 3.39 -3.82 -4.33
N HIS A 95 4.11 -4.81 -3.84
CA HIS A 95 4.91 -4.69 -2.62
C HIS A 95 5.99 -3.61 -2.79
N GLU A 96 6.71 -3.62 -3.90
CA GLU A 96 7.76 -2.62 -4.16
C GLU A 96 7.19 -1.20 -4.25
N LEU A 97 6.02 -1.04 -4.87
CA LEU A 97 5.35 0.26 -4.93
C LEU A 97 4.95 0.77 -3.54
N ARG A 98 4.40 -0.09 -2.70
CA ARG A 98 4.05 0.26 -1.32
C ARG A 98 5.29 0.58 -0.48
N ALA A 99 6.37 -0.16 -0.71
CA ALA A 99 7.62 0.00 0.04
C ALA A 99 8.30 1.34 -0.21
N THR A 100 7.99 2.04 -1.30
CA THR A 100 8.52 3.38 -1.55
C THR A 100 8.07 4.39 -0.50
N GLY A 101 6.91 4.15 0.11
CA GLY A 101 6.29 5.10 1.06
C GLY A 101 5.73 6.35 0.39
N GLU A 102 5.85 6.48 -0.92
CA GLU A 102 5.36 7.64 -1.65
C GLU A 102 3.86 7.54 -1.92
N ARG A 103 3.16 8.67 -1.88
CA ARG A 103 1.73 8.74 -2.18
C ARG A 103 1.46 8.83 -3.68
N GLU A 104 2.42 9.34 -4.43
CA GLU A 104 2.35 9.51 -5.87
C GLU A 104 3.67 9.10 -6.50
N LEU A 105 3.60 8.42 -7.64
CA LEU A 105 4.76 7.99 -8.42
C LEU A 105 4.51 8.22 -9.90
N PRO A 106 5.54 8.56 -10.69
CA PRO A 106 5.42 8.58 -12.15
C PRO A 106 5.06 7.19 -12.69
N THR A 107 4.25 7.12 -13.74
CA THR A 107 3.92 5.84 -14.39
C THR A 107 5.15 5.08 -14.87
N GLN A 108 6.22 5.80 -15.19
CA GLN A 108 7.52 5.20 -15.56
C GLN A 108 8.05 4.22 -14.53
N VAL A 109 7.84 4.50 -13.23
CA VAL A 109 8.33 3.61 -12.16
C VAL A 109 7.68 2.24 -12.28
N VAL A 110 6.37 2.18 -12.54
CA VAL A 110 5.66 0.92 -12.76
C VAL A 110 6.18 0.23 -14.01
N GLY A 111 6.37 0.98 -15.09
CA GLY A 111 6.91 0.45 -16.34
C GLY A 111 8.29 -0.19 -16.15
N GLU A 112 9.18 0.46 -15.42
CA GLU A 112 10.51 -0.05 -15.12
C GLU A 112 10.47 -1.34 -14.29
N LEU A 113 9.60 -1.40 -13.30
CA LEU A 113 9.41 -2.62 -12.48
C LEU A 113 8.89 -3.78 -13.32
N VAL A 114 7.95 -3.50 -14.23
CA VAL A 114 7.41 -4.51 -15.14
C VAL A 114 8.49 -5.01 -16.10
N MET A 115 9.26 -4.09 -16.68
CA MET A 115 10.35 -4.45 -17.60
C MET A 115 11.42 -5.30 -16.91
N ASP A 116 11.81 -4.94 -15.69
CA ASP A 116 12.79 -5.71 -14.92
C ASP A 116 12.26 -7.11 -14.62
N ALA A 117 10.98 -7.22 -14.24
CA ALA A 117 10.33 -8.50 -13.97
C ALA A 117 10.26 -9.39 -15.23
N LEU A 118 9.88 -8.81 -16.37
CA LEU A 118 9.80 -9.55 -17.63
C LEU A 118 11.16 -10.03 -18.11
N ARG A 119 12.20 -9.23 -17.90
CA ARG A 119 13.59 -9.61 -18.23
C ARG A 119 13.99 -10.89 -17.50
N GLU A 120 13.60 -11.02 -16.24
CA GLU A 120 13.87 -12.22 -15.45
C GLU A 120 13.02 -13.41 -15.86
N LEU A 121 11.77 -13.17 -16.30
CA LEU A 121 10.82 -14.22 -16.60
C LEU A 121 10.98 -14.80 -18.02
N ASP A 122 11.12 -13.91 -19.01
CA ASP A 122 11.14 -14.34 -20.42
C ASP A 122 11.62 -13.22 -21.34
N ASP A 123 12.67 -13.47 -22.09
CA ASP A 123 13.27 -12.46 -22.99
C ASP A 123 12.31 -12.02 -24.10
N VAL A 124 11.49 -12.92 -24.62
CA VAL A 124 10.51 -12.59 -25.68
C VAL A 124 9.43 -11.67 -25.14
N ALA A 125 8.94 -11.95 -23.95
CA ALA A 125 7.93 -11.10 -23.28
C ALA A 125 8.50 -9.70 -22.98
N TYR A 126 9.77 -9.62 -22.60
CA TYR A 126 10.46 -8.35 -22.39
C TYR A 126 10.44 -7.48 -23.65
N VAL A 127 10.70 -8.06 -24.81
CA VAL A 127 10.69 -7.33 -26.09
C VAL A 127 9.27 -6.91 -26.49
N ARG A 128 8.26 -7.72 -26.21
CA ARG A 128 6.85 -7.42 -26.51
C ARG A 128 6.30 -6.25 -25.70
N PHE A 129 6.77 -6.08 -24.49
CA PHE A 129 6.28 -5.06 -23.58
C PHE A 129 6.90 -3.69 -23.92
#